data_96644750836b202c73c087697fe34939
#
_entry.id   96644750836b202c73c087697fe34939
#
_cell.length_a   1.000
_cell.length_b   1.000
_cell.length_c   1.000
_cell.angle_alpha   90.00
_cell.angle_beta   90.00
_cell.angle_gamma   90.00
#
_symmetry.space_group_name_H-M   'P 1'
#
loop_
_entity.id
_entity.type
_entity.pdbx_description
1 polymer ?
#
loop_
_entity_poly.entity_id
_entity_poly.type
_entity_poly.pdbx_seq_one_letter_code
_entity_poly.pdbx_strand_id
1 'polypeptide(L)'
;MLPRWSRGLTHLSKLRSFNSIEFGKDFSLIHRQSYAAVAPAPAPSADSFPPTKSSGNLDKMFWSKPCSLALAPDSPLRVEDPKYEGIRRIVLKMMLFYSKQSKSIRGANVIYRRVLSQVDKPAIYEVFNLEKTFRMTFSLLVLHMWLCLRRLKAEGKDGVELGQYVYEIYNHDVELRVSKAGVNLLLTKWMKELEKIFYGNIVAYDAALLPEATLEELTEVIWRNIFSDDGTSKPDAATLRTVQAMARYVRREVSCLSLTDKEAMFSGNFMFTPLESSSTYSVRR
;
A
#
# COMPACT_ATOMS: atom_id res chain seq x y z
N MET A 1 2.89 27.09 -2.29
CA MET A 1 1.66 26.26 -2.29
C MET A 1 2.02 24.89 -1.75
N LEU A 2 1.31 24.39 -0.72
CA LEU A 2 1.52 23.04 -0.22
C LEU A 2 1.03 22.00 -1.24
N PRO A 3 1.69 20.85 -1.40
CA PRO A 3 1.24 19.78 -2.26
C PRO A 3 -0.18 19.33 -1.91
N ARG A 4 -0.92 18.79 -2.89
CA ARG A 4 -2.34 18.45 -2.73
C ARG A 4 -2.59 17.46 -1.58
N TRP A 5 -1.75 16.47 -1.42
CA TRP A 5 -1.83 15.50 -0.33
C TRP A 5 -1.46 16.11 1.05
N SER A 6 -0.53 17.08 1.13
CA SER A 6 -0.21 17.76 2.39
C SER A 6 -1.27 18.79 2.80
N ARG A 7 -2.01 19.37 1.84
CA ARG A 7 -3.17 20.23 2.12
C ARG A 7 -4.36 19.45 2.69
N GLY A 8 -4.56 18.21 2.25
CA GLY A 8 -5.55 17.32 2.85
C GLY A 8 -5.31 17.09 4.34
N LEU A 9 -4.05 16.90 4.74
CA LEU A 9 -3.68 16.71 6.15
C LEU A 9 -3.99 17.92 7.03
N THR A 10 -3.81 19.16 6.53
CA THR A 10 -4.13 20.37 7.28
C THR A 10 -5.64 20.65 7.39
N HIS A 11 -6.43 20.17 6.43
CA HIS A 11 -7.89 20.28 6.47
C HIS A 11 -8.54 19.23 7.39
N LEU A 12 -7.98 18.02 7.45
CA LEU A 12 -8.51 16.93 8.27
C LEU A 12 -8.27 17.10 9.78
N SER A 13 -7.32 17.93 10.20
CA SER A 13 -7.16 18.28 11.61
C SER A 13 -8.40 19.00 12.19
N LYS A 14 -9.26 19.55 11.34
CA LYS A 14 -10.55 20.17 11.70
C LYS A 14 -11.74 19.18 11.69
N LEU A 15 -11.55 17.95 11.15
CA LEU A 15 -12.61 16.96 11.00
C LEU A 15 -12.42 15.81 12.02
N ARG A 16 -12.39 16.15 13.30
CA ARG A 16 -12.21 15.22 14.42
C ARG A 16 -13.41 14.29 14.69
N SER A 17 -14.39 14.26 13.80
CA SER A 17 -15.60 13.45 13.98
C SER A 17 -16.06 12.91 12.62
N PHE A 18 -15.40 11.89 12.10
CA PHE A 18 -15.97 11.05 11.04
C PHE A 18 -16.26 9.67 11.62
N ASN A 19 -17.54 9.39 11.81
CA ASN A 19 -18.04 8.09 12.18
C ASN A 19 -17.73 7.05 11.10
N SER A 20 -17.08 5.98 11.49
CA SER A 20 -16.72 4.80 10.68
C SER A 20 -17.94 4.01 10.12
N ILE A 21 -19.15 4.47 10.36
CA ILE A 21 -20.41 3.73 10.09
C ILE A 21 -20.79 3.66 8.60
N GLU A 22 -20.32 4.58 7.76
CA GLU A 22 -20.68 4.58 6.32
C GLU A 22 -19.74 3.73 5.44
N PHE A 23 -18.61 3.30 5.98
CA PHE A 23 -17.53 2.66 5.24
C PHE A 23 -17.90 1.32 4.59
N GLY A 24 -18.64 0.47 5.31
CA GLY A 24 -18.99 -0.87 4.84
C GLY A 24 -20.03 -0.89 3.72
N LYS A 25 -20.94 0.08 3.71
CA LYS A 25 -22.07 0.10 2.76
C LYS A 25 -21.65 0.50 1.35
N ASP A 26 -20.71 1.43 1.21
CA ASP A 26 -20.27 1.93 -0.09
C ASP A 26 -19.36 0.94 -0.82
N PHE A 27 -18.54 0.18 -0.08
CA PHE A 27 -17.71 -0.89 -0.67
C PHE A 27 -18.54 -2.11 -1.11
N SER A 28 -19.62 -2.44 -0.41
CA SER A 28 -20.52 -3.53 -0.79
C SER A 28 -21.22 -3.27 -2.13
N LEU A 29 -21.46 -2.00 -2.48
CA LEU A 29 -22.04 -1.60 -3.76
C LEU A 29 -21.08 -1.84 -4.94
N ILE A 30 -19.79 -1.55 -4.80
CA ILE A 30 -18.79 -1.86 -5.84
C ILE A 30 -18.72 -3.37 -6.06
N HIS A 31 -18.76 -4.15 -4.98
CA HIS A 31 -18.72 -5.61 -5.05
C HIS A 31 -19.97 -6.18 -5.74
N ARG A 32 -21.18 -5.68 -5.46
CA ARG A 32 -22.43 -6.10 -6.11
C ARG A 32 -22.48 -5.80 -7.60
N GLN A 33 -21.94 -4.67 -8.04
CA GLN A 33 -21.95 -4.30 -9.47
C GLN A 33 -20.97 -5.12 -10.31
N SER A 34 -19.83 -5.58 -9.74
CA SER A 34 -18.90 -6.46 -10.44
C SER A 34 -19.44 -7.85 -10.76
N TYR A 35 -20.43 -8.34 -10.01
CA TYR A 35 -21.02 -9.67 -10.22
C TYR A 35 -22.26 -9.68 -11.13
N ALA A 36 -22.85 -8.53 -11.44
CA ALA A 36 -24.04 -8.46 -12.30
C ALA A 36 -23.76 -8.73 -13.79
N ALA A 37 -22.50 -8.85 -14.20
CA ALA A 37 -22.11 -9.03 -15.61
C ALA A 37 -21.71 -10.47 -16.00
N VAL A 38 -21.78 -11.46 -15.08
CA VAL A 38 -21.46 -12.86 -15.39
C VAL A 38 -22.61 -13.75 -14.92
N ALA A 39 -23.23 -14.46 -15.88
CA ALA A 39 -24.27 -15.46 -15.59
C ALA A 39 -23.72 -16.58 -14.69
N PRO A 40 -24.50 -17.08 -13.71
CA PRO A 40 -24.00 -18.04 -12.74
C PRO A 40 -23.82 -19.42 -13.37
N ALA A 41 -22.60 -19.95 -13.28
CA ALA A 41 -22.34 -21.39 -13.41
C ALA A 41 -22.80 -22.11 -12.13
N PRO A 42 -23.27 -23.38 -12.21
CA PRO A 42 -23.86 -24.09 -11.08
C PRO A 42 -22.82 -24.32 -9.96
N ALA A 43 -23.25 -24.10 -8.72
CA ALA A 43 -22.48 -24.24 -7.52
C ALA A 43 -21.95 -25.68 -7.34
N PRO A 44 -20.65 -25.89 -7.04
CA PRO A 44 -20.20 -27.14 -6.46
C PRO A 44 -20.52 -27.15 -4.95
N SER A 45 -20.96 -28.32 -4.51
CA SER A 45 -21.36 -28.68 -3.15
C SER A 45 -20.30 -28.31 -2.11
N ALA A 46 -20.79 -27.89 -0.93
CA ALA A 46 -20.01 -27.62 0.26
C ALA A 46 -19.28 -28.90 0.73
N ASP A 47 -17.97 -28.95 0.44
CA ASP A 47 -17.06 -29.87 1.09
C ASP A 47 -15.98 -29.08 1.83
N SER A 48 -15.87 -29.47 3.09
CA SER A 48 -15.01 -28.98 4.16
C SER A 48 -13.62 -28.51 3.73
N PHE A 49 -13.33 -27.25 4.00
CA PHE A 49 -11.96 -26.71 3.99
C PHE A 49 -11.11 -27.42 5.07
N PRO A 50 -9.92 -27.92 4.75
CA PRO A 50 -9.04 -28.50 5.75
C PRO A 50 -8.53 -27.39 6.71
N PRO A 51 -8.31 -27.70 8.00
CA PRO A 51 -7.84 -26.72 8.97
C PRO A 51 -6.46 -26.21 8.61
N THR A 52 -6.32 -24.90 8.55
CA THR A 52 -5.12 -24.16 8.15
C THR A 52 -3.94 -24.43 9.10
N LYS A 53 -2.91 -25.13 8.62
CA LYS A 53 -1.66 -25.45 9.36
C LYS A 53 -0.67 -24.27 9.43
N SER A 54 -1.10 -23.01 9.60
CA SER A 54 -0.18 -21.87 9.61
C SER A 54 -0.14 -21.05 10.91
N SER A 55 -0.93 -21.40 11.92
CA SER A 55 -1.08 -20.59 13.15
C SER A 55 0.23 -20.40 13.95
N GLY A 56 1.15 -21.37 13.92
CA GLY A 56 2.40 -21.32 14.70
C GLY A 56 3.48 -20.39 14.14
N ASN A 57 3.37 -19.95 12.88
CA ASN A 57 4.40 -19.12 12.24
C ASN A 57 4.10 -17.62 12.37
N LEU A 58 2.82 -17.21 12.38
CA LEU A 58 2.43 -15.79 12.45
C LEU A 58 2.93 -15.09 13.72
N ASP A 59 2.93 -15.77 14.86
CA ASP A 59 3.36 -15.19 16.14
C ASP A 59 4.87 -14.89 16.17
N LYS A 60 5.66 -15.59 15.34
CA LYS A 60 7.11 -15.44 15.22
C LYS A 60 7.53 -14.51 14.07
N MET A 61 6.61 -14.17 13.17
CA MET A 61 6.92 -13.34 12.00
C MET A 61 7.18 -11.88 12.39
N PHE A 62 8.07 -11.24 11.63
CA PHE A 62 8.37 -9.80 11.70
C PHE A 62 9.04 -9.31 13.00
N TRP A 63 9.60 -10.22 13.82
CA TRP A 63 10.41 -9.89 14.98
C TRP A 63 11.91 -9.69 14.66
N SER A 64 12.32 -10.01 13.44
CA SER A 64 13.72 -9.80 13.04
C SER A 64 14.11 -8.34 13.08
N LYS A 65 15.38 -8.08 13.41
CA LYS A 65 15.93 -6.72 13.46
C LYS A 65 15.68 -5.99 12.13
N PRO A 66 15.20 -4.75 12.16
CA PRO A 66 15.05 -3.95 10.94
C PRO A 66 16.38 -3.76 10.21
N CYS A 67 16.32 -3.76 8.89
CA CYS A 67 17.48 -3.52 8.01
C CYS A 67 17.08 -2.62 6.85
N SER A 68 18.04 -2.02 6.17
CA SER A 68 17.79 -1.24 4.96
C SER A 68 17.13 -2.11 3.89
N LEU A 69 16.15 -1.55 3.19
CA LEU A 69 15.46 -2.19 2.06
C LEU A 69 16.11 -1.86 0.70
N ALA A 70 17.21 -1.11 0.70
CA ALA A 70 17.92 -0.78 -0.52
C ALA A 70 18.35 -2.05 -1.27
N LEU A 71 18.16 -2.03 -2.59
CA LEU A 71 18.64 -3.10 -3.45
C LEU A 71 20.17 -3.07 -3.55
N ALA A 72 20.78 -4.24 -3.51
CA ALA A 72 22.21 -4.38 -3.73
C ALA A 72 22.62 -3.78 -5.10
N PRO A 73 23.86 -3.26 -5.24
CA PRO A 73 24.30 -2.64 -6.49
C PRO A 73 24.22 -3.54 -7.72
N ASP A 74 24.38 -4.84 -7.53
CA ASP A 74 24.36 -5.92 -8.54
C ASP A 74 22.97 -6.52 -8.74
N SER A 75 21.95 -6.05 -8.03
CA SER A 75 20.60 -6.60 -8.12
C SER A 75 19.99 -6.39 -9.51
N PRO A 76 19.47 -7.45 -10.16
CA PRO A 76 18.81 -7.35 -11.46
C PRO A 76 17.51 -6.54 -11.41
N LEU A 77 16.97 -6.30 -10.21
CA LEU A 77 15.78 -5.49 -9.98
C LEU A 77 16.09 -4.00 -9.87
N ARG A 78 17.37 -3.64 -9.82
CA ARG A 78 17.79 -2.23 -9.76
C ARG A 78 17.48 -1.52 -11.07
N VAL A 79 16.92 -0.34 -10.97
CA VAL A 79 16.63 0.51 -12.13
C VAL A 79 17.70 1.59 -12.19
N GLU A 80 18.45 1.59 -13.29
CA GLU A 80 19.43 2.63 -13.55
C GLU A 80 18.85 3.73 -14.45
N ASP A 81 19.30 4.96 -14.23
CA ASP A 81 18.99 6.04 -15.15
C ASP A 81 19.66 5.75 -16.50
N PRO A 82 18.93 5.81 -17.63
CA PRO A 82 19.49 5.54 -18.92
C PRO A 82 20.57 6.58 -19.26
N LYS A 83 21.77 6.09 -19.60
CA LYS A 83 22.90 6.90 -20.03
C LYS A 83 22.91 6.93 -21.55
N TYR A 84 22.83 8.12 -22.11
CA TYR A 84 22.92 8.34 -23.55
C TYR A 84 24.17 9.14 -23.87
N GLU A 85 24.80 8.86 -25.01
CA GLU A 85 26.01 9.52 -25.49
C GLU A 85 25.78 10.30 -26.81
N GLY A 86 26.74 11.13 -27.19
CA GLY A 86 26.73 11.88 -28.43
C GLY A 86 25.56 12.86 -28.60
N ILE A 87 25.08 13.01 -29.80
CA ILE A 87 24.00 13.94 -30.21
C ILE A 87 22.72 13.67 -29.42
N ARG A 88 22.42 12.40 -29.17
CA ARG A 88 21.23 11.99 -28.39
C ARG A 88 21.22 12.58 -26.98
N ARG A 89 22.38 12.64 -26.32
CA ARG A 89 22.53 13.28 -25.02
C ARG A 89 22.21 14.78 -25.08
N ILE A 90 22.67 15.46 -26.13
CA ILE A 90 22.44 16.90 -26.32
C ILE A 90 20.95 17.17 -26.51
N VAL A 91 20.28 16.42 -27.41
CA VAL A 91 18.84 16.54 -27.63
C VAL A 91 18.04 16.29 -26.37
N LEU A 92 18.34 15.23 -25.62
CA LEU A 92 17.66 14.90 -24.37
C LEU A 92 17.91 15.95 -23.27
N LYS A 93 19.10 16.57 -23.25
CA LYS A 93 19.39 17.69 -22.35
C LYS A 93 18.53 18.91 -22.70
N MET A 94 18.37 19.23 -23.98
CA MET A 94 17.48 20.30 -24.44
C MET A 94 16.01 20.01 -24.11
N MET A 95 15.57 18.75 -24.17
CA MET A 95 14.24 18.29 -23.79
C MET A 95 14.04 18.15 -22.26
N LEU A 96 14.98 18.65 -21.47
CA LEU A 96 14.94 18.59 -19.99
C LEU A 96 14.83 17.17 -19.40
N PHE A 97 15.22 16.14 -20.17
CA PHE A 97 15.18 14.73 -19.71
C PHE A 97 15.99 14.49 -18.44
N TYR A 98 17.11 15.21 -18.27
CA TYR A 98 17.99 15.13 -17.10
C TYR A 98 17.63 16.15 -16.02
N SER A 99 16.52 16.88 -16.15
CA SER A 99 16.07 17.81 -15.12
C SER A 99 15.71 17.08 -13.84
N LYS A 100 15.76 17.81 -12.71
CA LYS A 100 15.34 17.28 -11.41
C LYS A 100 13.90 16.74 -11.46
N GLN A 101 13.00 17.48 -12.09
CA GLN A 101 11.60 17.08 -12.25
C GLN A 101 11.45 15.76 -13.03
N SER A 102 12.13 15.64 -14.18
CA SER A 102 12.07 14.43 -14.98
C SER A 102 12.61 13.20 -14.25
N LYS A 103 13.70 13.38 -13.48
CA LYS A 103 14.23 12.32 -12.60
C LYS A 103 13.24 11.96 -11.50
N SER A 104 12.61 12.94 -10.85
CA SER A 104 11.60 12.70 -9.82
C SER A 104 10.40 11.93 -10.36
N ILE A 105 9.90 12.27 -11.56
CA ILE A 105 8.80 11.53 -12.20
C ILE A 105 9.20 10.07 -12.49
N ARG A 106 10.42 9.82 -12.99
CA ARG A 106 10.91 8.46 -13.20
C ARG A 106 11.03 7.68 -11.89
N GLY A 107 11.62 8.29 -10.86
CA GLY A 107 11.70 7.71 -9.52
C GLY A 107 10.32 7.39 -8.95
N ALA A 108 9.36 8.31 -9.07
CA ALA A 108 7.99 8.11 -8.64
C ALA A 108 7.32 6.89 -9.30
N ASN A 109 7.53 6.72 -10.61
CA ASN A 109 7.03 5.55 -11.34
C ASN A 109 7.65 4.23 -10.82
N VAL A 110 8.94 4.25 -10.50
CA VAL A 110 9.61 3.06 -9.94
C VAL A 110 9.09 2.78 -8.52
N ILE A 111 8.99 3.79 -7.66
CA ILE A 111 8.43 3.65 -6.31
C ILE A 111 7.03 3.05 -6.38
N TYR A 112 6.15 3.58 -7.22
CA TYR A 112 4.80 3.05 -7.34
C TYR A 112 4.78 1.58 -7.83
N ARG A 113 5.67 1.21 -8.77
CA ARG A 113 5.84 -0.20 -9.16
C ARG A 113 6.29 -1.09 -7.99
N ARG A 114 7.11 -0.59 -7.05
CA ARG A 114 7.47 -1.33 -5.82
C ARG A 114 6.24 -1.57 -4.94
N VAL A 115 5.39 -0.55 -4.78
CA VAL A 115 4.11 -0.68 -4.08
C VAL A 115 3.25 -1.76 -4.76
N LEU A 116 3.03 -1.66 -6.07
CA LEU A 116 2.26 -2.66 -6.82
C LEU A 116 2.86 -4.06 -6.70
N SER A 117 4.20 -4.17 -6.84
CA SER A 117 4.87 -5.47 -6.75
C SER A 117 4.71 -6.15 -5.39
N GLN A 118 4.45 -5.42 -4.32
CA GLN A 118 4.17 -5.99 -2.99
C GLN A 118 2.69 -6.36 -2.85
N VAL A 119 1.80 -5.49 -3.31
CA VAL A 119 0.34 -5.66 -3.16
C VAL A 119 -0.22 -6.72 -4.12
N ASP A 120 0.32 -6.84 -5.32
CA ASP A 120 -0.18 -7.79 -6.32
C ASP A 120 0.31 -9.23 -6.10
N LYS A 121 1.33 -9.43 -5.24
CA LYS A 121 1.82 -10.79 -4.91
C LYS A 121 0.76 -11.59 -4.15
N PRO A 122 0.51 -12.85 -4.54
CA PRO A 122 -0.38 -13.75 -3.79
C PRO A 122 0.04 -13.91 -2.31
N ALA A 123 1.35 -13.92 -2.06
CA ALA A 123 1.90 -14.14 -0.73
C ALA A 123 1.36 -13.18 0.36
N ILE A 124 1.05 -11.91 0.03
CA ILE A 124 0.49 -10.99 1.02
C ILE A 124 -0.92 -11.41 1.47
N TYR A 125 -1.71 -11.92 0.53
CA TYR A 125 -3.06 -12.41 0.82
C TYR A 125 -3.02 -13.73 1.58
N GLU A 126 -2.12 -14.65 1.21
CA GLU A 126 -1.95 -15.94 1.87
C GLU A 126 -1.44 -15.79 3.30
N VAL A 127 -0.38 -14.99 3.52
CA VAL A 127 0.22 -14.79 4.85
C VAL A 127 -0.77 -14.15 5.83
N PHE A 128 -1.54 -13.17 5.37
CA PHE A 128 -2.49 -12.46 6.23
C PHE A 128 -3.92 -12.97 6.10
N ASN A 129 -4.12 -14.13 5.45
CA ASN A 129 -5.44 -14.75 5.24
C ASN A 129 -6.50 -13.74 4.73
N LEU A 130 -6.15 -13.00 3.68
CA LEU A 130 -6.98 -11.97 3.07
C LEU A 130 -7.58 -12.48 1.77
N GLU A 131 -8.83 -12.13 1.50
CA GLU A 131 -9.44 -12.37 0.20
C GLU A 131 -9.00 -11.28 -0.80
N LYS A 132 -8.61 -11.67 -2.02
CA LYS A 132 -8.20 -10.71 -3.05
C LYS A 132 -9.41 -10.04 -3.71
N THR A 133 -10.01 -9.10 -2.99
CA THR A 133 -11.11 -8.24 -3.47
C THR A 133 -10.58 -6.87 -3.88
N PHE A 134 -11.40 -6.07 -4.57
CA PHE A 134 -11.06 -4.66 -4.87
C PHE A 134 -10.79 -3.86 -3.59
N ARG A 135 -11.69 -4.00 -2.59
CA ARG A 135 -11.55 -3.33 -1.28
C ARG A 135 -10.22 -3.67 -0.62
N MET A 136 -9.90 -4.97 -0.54
CA MET A 136 -8.67 -5.42 0.11
C MET A 136 -7.43 -4.93 -0.62
N THR A 137 -7.42 -5.04 -1.95
CA THR A 137 -6.32 -4.52 -2.79
C THR A 137 -6.16 -3.02 -2.61
N PHE A 138 -7.26 -2.25 -2.55
CA PHE A 138 -7.23 -0.82 -2.30
C PHE A 138 -6.67 -0.49 -0.90
N SER A 139 -7.14 -1.18 0.15
CA SER A 139 -6.64 -0.98 1.52
C SER A 139 -5.14 -1.26 1.64
N LEU A 140 -4.65 -2.33 1.00
CA LEU A 140 -3.23 -2.65 0.95
C LEU A 140 -2.43 -1.63 0.13
N LEU A 141 -2.98 -1.11 -0.97
CA LEU A 141 -2.37 -0.02 -1.73
C LEU A 141 -2.22 1.24 -0.86
N VAL A 142 -3.27 1.63 -0.15
CA VAL A 142 -3.23 2.79 0.76
C VAL A 142 -2.18 2.61 1.85
N LEU A 143 -2.11 1.43 2.46
CA LEU A 143 -1.10 1.11 3.49
C LEU A 143 0.33 1.29 2.96
N HIS A 144 0.65 0.69 1.80
CA HIS A 144 2.01 0.74 1.25
C HIS A 144 2.35 2.11 0.66
N MET A 145 1.35 2.83 0.13
CA MET A 145 1.50 4.23 -0.26
C MET A 145 1.85 5.10 0.96
N TRP A 146 1.12 4.93 2.06
CA TRP A 146 1.42 5.66 3.30
C TRP A 146 2.85 5.39 3.79
N LEU A 147 3.31 4.13 3.78
CA LEU A 147 4.69 3.78 4.16
C LEU A 147 5.72 4.57 3.34
N CYS A 148 5.54 4.61 2.02
CA CYS A 148 6.43 5.37 1.13
C CYS A 148 6.33 6.88 1.36
N LEU A 149 5.12 7.43 1.43
CA LEU A 149 4.91 8.87 1.59
C LEU A 149 5.43 9.39 2.94
N ARG A 150 5.25 8.60 4.02
CA ARG A 150 5.81 8.89 5.34
C ARG A 150 7.34 8.98 5.28
N ARG A 151 7.99 8.00 4.65
CA ARG A 151 9.45 8.01 4.48
C ARG A 151 9.94 9.18 3.64
N LEU A 152 9.28 9.45 2.50
CA LEU A 152 9.61 10.58 1.63
C LEU A 152 9.42 11.93 2.33
N LYS A 153 8.37 12.09 3.13
CA LYS A 153 8.12 13.31 3.92
C LYS A 153 9.29 13.64 4.86
N ALA A 154 9.96 12.64 5.42
CA ALA A 154 11.12 12.83 6.28
C ALA A 154 12.33 13.44 5.54
N GLU A 155 12.38 13.35 4.20
CA GLU A 155 13.42 13.97 3.35
C GLU A 155 13.16 15.46 3.02
N GLY A 156 12.19 16.08 3.68
CA GLY A 156 11.86 17.49 3.54
C GLY A 156 11.22 17.83 2.20
N LYS A 157 11.52 19.03 1.67
CA LYS A 157 10.84 19.58 0.48
C LYS A 157 10.96 18.68 -0.75
N ASP A 158 12.14 18.14 -1.01
CA ASP A 158 12.41 17.29 -2.17
C ASP A 158 11.61 15.98 -2.10
N GLY A 159 11.53 15.40 -0.91
CA GLY A 159 10.73 14.19 -0.68
C GLY A 159 9.24 14.44 -0.78
N VAL A 160 8.76 15.58 -0.31
CA VAL A 160 7.35 16.00 -0.46
C VAL A 160 6.99 16.19 -1.94
N GLU A 161 7.87 16.80 -2.73
CA GLU A 161 7.67 16.97 -4.18
C GLU A 161 7.62 15.62 -4.90
N LEU A 162 8.56 14.72 -4.59
CA LEU A 162 8.56 13.35 -5.13
C LEU A 162 7.30 12.59 -4.72
N GLY A 163 6.89 12.70 -3.45
CA GLY A 163 5.67 12.09 -2.92
C GLY A 163 4.40 12.55 -3.66
N GLN A 164 4.38 13.81 -4.12
CA GLN A 164 3.27 14.32 -4.95
C GLN A 164 3.19 13.56 -6.29
N TYR A 165 4.31 13.33 -6.97
CA TYR A 165 4.32 12.55 -8.22
C TYR A 165 3.90 11.10 -7.98
N VAL A 166 4.35 10.47 -6.89
CA VAL A 166 3.92 9.10 -6.52
C VAL A 166 2.41 9.05 -6.30
N TYR A 167 1.85 10.05 -5.59
CA TYR A 167 0.41 10.15 -5.36
C TYR A 167 -0.40 10.34 -6.65
N GLU A 168 0.09 11.15 -7.59
CA GLU A 168 -0.57 11.37 -8.88
C GLU A 168 -0.64 10.08 -9.71
N ILE A 169 0.46 9.30 -9.72
CA ILE A 169 0.51 8.00 -10.41
C ILE A 169 -0.46 7.01 -9.74
N TYR A 170 -0.46 6.94 -8.41
CA TYR A 170 -1.39 6.13 -7.63
C TYR A 170 -2.85 6.49 -7.94
N ASN A 171 -3.18 7.77 -7.91
CA ASN A 171 -4.55 8.24 -8.14
C ASN A 171 -5.05 7.86 -9.55
N HIS A 172 -4.19 7.97 -10.56
CA HIS A 172 -4.50 7.55 -11.92
C HIS A 172 -4.71 6.03 -12.02
N ASP A 173 -3.88 5.21 -11.36
CA ASP A 173 -4.06 3.75 -11.35
C ASP A 173 -5.36 3.34 -10.64
N VAL A 174 -5.69 3.97 -9.51
CA VAL A 174 -6.96 3.73 -8.82
C VAL A 174 -8.16 4.08 -9.70
N GLU A 175 -8.10 5.20 -10.42
CA GLU A 175 -9.13 5.59 -11.39
C GLU A 175 -9.33 4.51 -12.47
N LEU A 176 -8.24 3.99 -13.02
CA LEU A 176 -8.30 2.90 -14.00
C LEU A 176 -8.89 1.61 -13.41
N ARG A 177 -8.56 1.27 -12.16
CA ARG A 177 -9.12 0.10 -11.46
C ARG A 177 -10.62 0.24 -11.20
N VAL A 178 -11.07 1.41 -10.77
CA VAL A 178 -12.50 1.72 -10.57
C VAL A 178 -13.26 1.66 -11.91
N SER A 179 -12.71 2.24 -12.96
CA SER A 179 -13.30 2.17 -14.31
C SER A 179 -13.40 0.73 -14.81
N LYS A 180 -12.35 -0.09 -14.64
CA LYS A 180 -12.37 -1.53 -14.98
C LYS A 180 -13.38 -2.34 -14.17
N ALA A 181 -13.68 -1.92 -12.94
CA ALA A 181 -14.75 -2.51 -12.13
C ALA A 181 -16.17 -2.13 -12.61
N GLY A 182 -16.30 -1.38 -13.70
CA GLY A 182 -17.58 -1.05 -14.35
C GLY A 182 -18.26 0.22 -13.82
N VAL A 183 -17.57 1.01 -12.98
CA VAL A 183 -18.16 2.19 -12.32
C VAL A 183 -17.85 3.48 -13.12
N ASN A 184 -18.27 3.52 -14.41
CA ASN A 184 -17.91 4.64 -15.27
C ASN A 184 -18.79 5.88 -15.05
N LEU A 185 -20.11 5.73 -14.89
CA LEU A 185 -21.04 6.84 -14.75
C LEU A 185 -20.87 7.64 -13.45
N LEU A 186 -20.39 7.01 -12.38
CA LEU A 186 -20.21 7.62 -11.06
C LEU A 186 -18.73 7.76 -10.68
N LEU A 187 -17.82 7.64 -11.64
CA LEU A 187 -16.37 7.61 -11.41
C LEU A 187 -15.88 8.77 -10.53
N THR A 188 -16.30 10.00 -10.87
CA THR A 188 -15.91 11.20 -10.09
C THR A 188 -16.38 11.15 -8.65
N LYS A 189 -17.58 10.62 -8.39
CA LYS A 189 -18.11 10.47 -7.02
C LYS A 189 -17.27 9.45 -6.25
N TRP A 190 -17.03 8.28 -6.85
CA TRP A 190 -16.24 7.22 -6.23
C TRP A 190 -14.80 7.65 -5.97
N MET A 191 -14.17 8.34 -6.91
CA MET A 191 -12.80 8.86 -6.70
C MET A 191 -12.73 9.84 -5.53
N LYS A 192 -13.75 10.68 -5.31
CA LYS A 192 -13.81 11.57 -4.14
C LYS A 192 -13.94 10.78 -2.83
N GLU A 193 -14.75 9.72 -2.80
CA GLU A 193 -14.89 8.88 -1.60
C GLU A 193 -13.59 8.10 -1.32
N LEU A 194 -12.97 7.51 -2.33
CA LEU A 194 -11.68 6.82 -2.19
C LEU A 194 -10.56 7.79 -1.74
N GLU A 195 -10.59 9.04 -2.19
CA GLU A 195 -9.67 10.08 -1.74
C GLU A 195 -9.86 10.40 -0.25
N LYS A 196 -11.11 10.51 0.22
CA LYS A 196 -11.41 10.69 1.66
C LYS A 196 -10.89 9.53 2.49
N ILE A 197 -11.14 8.30 2.03
CA ILE A 197 -10.66 7.07 2.68
C ILE A 197 -9.13 7.07 2.75
N PHE A 198 -8.46 7.40 1.64
CA PHE A 198 -7.00 7.49 1.59
C PHE A 198 -6.45 8.45 2.66
N TYR A 199 -6.96 9.68 2.72
CA TYR A 199 -6.49 10.65 3.70
C TYR A 199 -6.86 10.28 5.14
N GLY A 200 -8.05 9.73 5.36
CA GLY A 200 -8.47 9.24 6.68
C GLY A 200 -7.53 8.14 7.20
N ASN A 201 -7.18 7.20 6.34
CA ASN A 201 -6.25 6.11 6.69
C ASN A 201 -4.84 6.63 6.98
N ILE A 202 -4.32 7.57 6.18
CA ILE A 202 -3.00 8.18 6.42
C ILE A 202 -2.95 8.84 7.80
N VAL A 203 -3.97 9.62 8.15
CA VAL A 203 -4.04 10.28 9.47
C VAL A 203 -4.11 9.26 10.60
N ALA A 204 -4.92 8.20 10.45
CA ALA A 204 -5.06 7.15 11.45
C ALA A 204 -3.74 6.38 11.66
N TYR A 205 -3.05 6.02 10.57
CA TYR A 205 -1.74 5.34 10.65
C TYR A 205 -0.65 6.25 11.26
N ASP A 206 -0.62 7.54 10.90
CA ASP A 206 0.34 8.48 11.49
C ASP A 206 0.09 8.66 12.99
N ALA A 207 -1.19 8.77 13.42
CA ALA A 207 -1.54 8.86 14.83
C ALA A 207 -1.15 7.60 15.63
N ALA A 208 -1.37 6.41 15.08
CA ALA A 208 -1.04 5.14 15.71
C ALA A 208 0.48 4.84 15.80
N LEU A 209 1.31 5.70 15.23
CA LEU A 209 2.77 5.62 15.33
C LEU A 209 3.42 6.82 16.02
N LEU A 210 2.64 7.63 16.71
CA LEU A 210 3.17 8.65 17.60
C LEU A 210 3.95 7.99 18.77
N PRO A 211 4.95 8.67 19.36
CA PRO A 211 5.73 8.10 20.45
C PRO A 211 4.91 7.65 21.66
N GLU A 212 3.80 8.34 21.91
CA GLU A 212 2.83 8.05 22.98
C GLU A 212 1.83 6.94 22.62
N ALA A 213 1.74 6.55 21.34
CA ALA A 213 0.77 5.55 20.88
C ALA A 213 1.17 4.13 21.31
N THR A 214 0.20 3.35 21.75
CA THR A 214 0.39 1.95 22.15
C THR A 214 0.48 1.02 20.93
N LEU A 215 0.96 -0.22 21.16
CA LEU A 215 0.94 -1.25 20.12
C LEU A 215 -0.50 -1.60 19.71
N GLU A 216 -1.41 -1.52 20.64
CA GLU A 216 -2.84 -1.85 20.45
C GLU A 216 -3.54 -0.86 19.54
N GLU A 217 -3.18 0.43 19.61
CA GLU A 217 -3.75 1.46 18.71
C GLU A 217 -3.45 1.18 17.24
N LEU A 218 -2.22 0.79 16.90
CA LEU A 218 -1.90 0.39 15.53
C LEU A 218 -2.67 -0.86 15.11
N THR A 219 -2.81 -1.84 16.02
CA THR A 219 -3.58 -3.06 15.76
C THR A 219 -5.04 -2.74 15.50
N GLU A 220 -5.64 -1.83 16.27
CA GLU A 220 -7.01 -1.38 16.07
C GLU A 220 -7.20 -0.63 14.74
N VAL A 221 -6.28 0.27 14.39
CA VAL A 221 -6.33 0.99 13.11
C VAL A 221 -6.21 0.04 11.92
N ILE A 222 -5.31 -0.96 12.00
CA ILE A 222 -5.17 -1.98 10.94
C ILE A 222 -6.44 -2.83 10.85
N TRP A 223 -7.02 -3.24 11.98
CA TRP A 223 -8.27 -3.96 12.01
C TRP A 223 -9.36 -3.20 11.25
N ARG A 224 -9.62 -1.94 11.62
CA ARG A 224 -10.66 -1.12 11.01
C ARG A 224 -10.45 -0.86 9.52
N ASN A 225 -9.20 -0.59 9.11
CA ASN A 225 -8.92 -0.14 7.76
C ASN A 225 -8.74 -1.28 6.75
N ILE A 226 -8.39 -2.49 7.21
CA ILE A 226 -8.07 -3.61 6.34
C ILE A 226 -9.03 -4.77 6.54
N PHE A 227 -9.21 -5.24 7.76
CA PHE A 227 -9.93 -6.49 8.03
C PHE A 227 -11.42 -6.32 8.27
N SER A 228 -11.85 -5.26 8.93
CA SER A 228 -13.26 -5.04 9.25
C SER A 228 -14.04 -4.52 8.05
N ASP A 229 -15.26 -5.04 7.85
CA ASP A 229 -16.16 -4.56 6.80
C ASP A 229 -16.98 -3.34 7.25
N ASP A 230 -17.32 -3.29 8.53
CA ASP A 230 -18.17 -2.26 9.13
C ASP A 230 -17.44 -1.35 10.16
N GLY A 231 -16.21 -1.71 10.52
CA GLY A 231 -15.40 -0.98 11.49
C GLY A 231 -15.87 -1.10 12.93
N THR A 232 -16.93 -1.86 13.21
CA THR A 232 -17.59 -1.96 14.53
C THR A 232 -17.47 -3.34 15.17
N SER A 233 -17.35 -4.40 14.37
CA SER A 233 -17.16 -5.77 14.86
C SER A 233 -15.81 -5.93 15.56
N LYS A 234 -15.74 -6.81 16.55
CA LYS A 234 -14.47 -7.18 17.18
C LYS A 234 -13.89 -8.42 16.46
N PRO A 235 -12.54 -8.47 16.27
CA PRO A 235 -11.91 -9.65 15.69
C PRO A 235 -12.08 -10.86 16.60
N ASP A 236 -12.27 -12.03 16.02
CA ASP A 236 -12.11 -13.29 16.73
C ASP A 236 -10.62 -13.54 17.06
N ALA A 237 -10.33 -14.54 17.90
CA ALA A 237 -8.97 -14.80 18.35
C ALA A 237 -8.00 -15.17 17.21
N ALA A 238 -8.47 -15.83 16.16
CA ALA A 238 -7.66 -16.22 15.01
C ALA A 238 -7.32 -15.00 14.15
N THR A 239 -8.31 -14.20 13.83
CA THR A 239 -8.15 -12.95 13.08
C THR A 239 -7.28 -11.95 13.84
N LEU A 240 -7.46 -11.83 15.16
CA LEU A 240 -6.64 -10.95 16.00
C LEU A 240 -5.14 -11.25 15.89
N ARG A 241 -4.73 -12.52 15.85
CA ARG A 241 -3.33 -12.91 15.64
C ARG A 241 -2.81 -12.43 14.30
N THR A 242 -3.62 -12.53 13.25
CA THR A 242 -3.28 -12.07 11.89
C THR A 242 -3.14 -10.54 11.85
N VAL A 243 -4.06 -9.81 12.48
CA VAL A 243 -4.01 -8.35 12.61
C VAL A 243 -2.74 -7.91 13.35
N GLN A 244 -2.42 -8.58 14.45
CA GLN A 244 -1.19 -8.33 15.21
C GLN A 244 0.08 -8.62 14.39
N ALA A 245 0.08 -9.68 13.60
CA ALA A 245 1.19 -9.98 12.68
C ALA A 245 1.35 -8.87 11.63
N MET A 246 0.25 -8.35 11.09
CA MET A 246 0.29 -7.22 10.16
C MET A 246 0.76 -5.93 10.85
N ALA A 247 0.37 -5.69 12.10
CA ALA A 247 0.88 -4.55 12.87
C ALA A 247 2.40 -4.62 13.07
N ARG A 248 2.93 -5.82 13.35
CA ARG A 248 4.40 -6.04 13.42
C ARG A 248 5.06 -5.82 12.07
N TYR A 249 4.48 -6.35 10.98
CA TYR A 249 4.95 -6.09 9.62
C TYR A 249 5.04 -4.59 9.34
N VAL A 250 3.98 -3.84 9.59
CA VAL A 250 3.95 -2.39 9.36
C VAL A 250 5.01 -1.65 10.17
N ARG A 251 5.15 -1.93 11.47
CA ARG A 251 6.19 -1.33 12.32
C ARG A 251 7.60 -1.64 11.80
N ARG A 252 7.81 -2.88 11.37
CA ARG A 252 9.08 -3.30 10.80
C ARG A 252 9.37 -2.58 9.50
N GLU A 253 8.40 -2.47 8.57
CA GLU A 253 8.57 -1.76 7.30
C GLU A 253 8.86 -0.26 7.52
N VAL A 254 8.18 0.39 8.46
CA VAL A 254 8.48 1.78 8.85
C VAL A 254 9.93 1.92 9.30
N SER A 255 10.40 1.01 10.16
CA SER A 255 11.78 1.02 10.64
C SER A 255 12.79 0.71 9.54
N CYS A 256 12.50 -0.26 8.68
CA CYS A 256 13.37 -0.62 7.55
C CYS A 256 13.48 0.52 6.53
N LEU A 257 12.35 1.16 6.19
CA LEU A 257 12.33 2.33 5.30
C LEU A 257 13.10 3.51 5.89
N SER A 258 13.06 3.71 7.22
CA SER A 258 13.83 4.77 7.88
C SER A 258 15.34 4.54 7.79
N LEU A 259 15.77 3.27 7.73
CA LEU A 259 17.17 2.87 7.54
C LEU A 259 17.60 2.86 6.07
N THR A 260 16.65 2.97 5.14
CA THR A 260 16.92 2.98 3.70
C THR A 260 17.39 4.37 3.29
N ASP A 261 18.52 4.42 2.58
CA ASP A 261 19.13 5.66 2.17
C ASP A 261 18.27 6.48 1.20
N LYS A 262 18.52 7.78 1.17
CA LYS A 262 17.79 8.75 0.35
C LYS A 262 17.86 8.42 -1.14
N GLU A 263 19.01 7.99 -1.65
CA GLU A 263 19.21 7.70 -3.07
C GLU A 263 18.36 6.51 -3.51
N ALA A 264 18.37 5.41 -2.72
CA ALA A 264 17.53 4.26 -2.96
C ALA A 264 16.05 4.61 -2.92
N MET A 265 15.62 5.45 -1.97
CA MET A 265 14.25 5.93 -1.90
C MET A 265 13.86 6.77 -3.11
N PHE A 266 14.69 7.72 -3.55
CA PHE A 266 14.38 8.64 -4.64
C PHE A 266 14.43 7.97 -6.04
N SER A 267 15.25 6.96 -6.20
CA SER A 267 15.33 6.17 -7.44
C SER A 267 14.32 5.00 -7.47
N GLY A 268 13.69 4.66 -6.35
CA GLY A 268 12.86 3.46 -6.19
C GLY A 268 13.66 2.16 -6.15
N ASN A 269 14.97 2.25 -5.88
CA ASN A 269 15.86 1.08 -5.78
C ASN A 269 15.80 0.44 -4.39
N PHE A 270 14.61 0.11 -3.96
CA PHE A 270 14.31 -0.65 -2.73
C PHE A 270 13.23 -1.69 -2.98
N MET A 271 13.11 -2.65 -2.08
CA MET A 271 12.02 -3.63 -2.09
C MET A 271 11.48 -3.81 -0.67
N PHE A 272 10.16 -3.90 -0.54
CA PHE A 272 9.53 -4.29 0.71
C PHE A 272 9.98 -5.69 1.15
N THR A 273 9.90 -5.96 2.47
CA THR A 273 10.24 -7.26 3.02
C THR A 273 9.51 -8.39 2.27
N PRO A 274 10.24 -9.37 1.75
CA PRO A 274 9.62 -10.53 1.10
C PRO A 274 8.67 -11.24 2.07
N LEU A 275 7.47 -11.54 1.59
CA LEU A 275 6.51 -12.39 2.28
C LEU A 275 6.64 -13.78 1.68
N GLU A 276 7.12 -14.74 2.46
CA GLU A 276 7.20 -16.14 2.02
C GLU A 276 5.89 -16.82 2.38
N SER A 277 5.22 -17.39 1.38
CA SER A 277 4.13 -18.33 1.64
C SER A 277 4.70 -19.62 2.23
N SER A 278 3.99 -20.24 3.16
CA SER A 278 4.38 -21.49 3.82
C SER A 278 4.66 -22.66 2.86
N SER A 279 4.33 -22.52 1.58
CA SER A 279 4.59 -23.49 0.52
C SER A 279 6.06 -23.59 0.12
N THR A 280 6.90 -22.57 0.37
CA THR A 280 8.30 -22.55 -0.12
C THR A 280 9.28 -23.31 0.79
N TYR A 281 8.89 -23.64 2.02
CA TYR A 281 9.73 -24.41 2.95
C TYR A 281 9.80 -25.91 2.66
N SER A 282 8.97 -26.42 1.77
CA SER A 282 8.88 -27.86 1.45
C SER A 282 9.91 -28.36 0.42
N VAL A 283 10.66 -27.47 -0.26
CA VAL A 283 11.52 -27.85 -1.41
C VAL A 283 13.03 -27.76 -1.09
N ARG A 284 13.42 -27.35 0.13
CA ARG A 284 14.84 -27.35 0.54
C ARG A 284 15.08 -28.29 1.72
N ARG A 285 14.93 -29.61 1.49
CA ARG A 285 15.55 -30.67 2.25
C ARG A 285 16.14 -31.70 1.30
#